data_b171cda890cf8291e8b2569fe155f93a
#
_entry.id   b171cda890cf8291e8b2569fe155f93a
#
_cell.length_a   1.000
_cell.length_b   1.000
_cell.length_c   1.000
_cell.angle_alpha   90.00
_cell.angle_beta   90.00
_cell.angle_gamma   90.00
#
_symmetry.space_group_name_H-M   'P 1'
#
loop_
_entity.id
_entity.type
_entity.pdbx_description
1 polymer ?
#
loop_
_entity_poly.entity_id
_entity_poly.type
_entity_poly.pdbx_seq_one_letter_code
_entity_poly.pdbx_strand_id
1 'polypeptide(L)'
;MAIKITGTGCYIPENVTSNRDFLKHEFFQADGSPFTTENEAIIEKFQSITGILERKYAKNHHNASDLATFAAERAIDDANIDPEQLDYIIVGHNFGDVAHGHNQSDMLPALAARVKHQLGIQNPSCVAYDLIFGCPGWVLSLIHI
;
A
#
# COMPACT_ATOMS: atom_id res chain seq x y z
N MET A 1 -29.79 -3.49 -7.33
CA MET A 1 -28.74 -4.45 -7.70
C MET A 1 -28.01 -4.83 -6.43
N ALA A 2 -27.78 -6.11 -6.14
CA ALA A 2 -27.06 -6.52 -4.94
C ALA A 2 -25.58 -6.67 -5.30
N ILE A 3 -24.69 -5.96 -4.61
CA ILE A 3 -23.24 -6.11 -4.72
C ILE A 3 -22.83 -7.33 -3.93
N LYS A 4 -21.99 -8.19 -4.51
CA LYS A 4 -21.44 -9.39 -3.86
C LYS A 4 -19.91 -9.33 -3.91
N ILE A 5 -19.26 -9.51 -2.77
CA ILE A 5 -17.83 -9.76 -2.70
C ILE A 5 -17.62 -11.23 -3.06
N THR A 6 -16.85 -11.51 -4.10
CA THR A 6 -16.59 -12.87 -4.62
C THR A 6 -15.23 -13.40 -4.22
N GLY A 7 -14.28 -12.53 -3.89
CA GLY A 7 -12.96 -12.90 -3.42
C GLY A 7 -12.29 -11.75 -2.70
N THR A 8 -11.30 -12.09 -1.88
CA THR A 8 -10.49 -11.14 -1.10
C THR A 8 -9.02 -11.54 -1.17
N GLY A 9 -8.13 -10.56 -1.12
CA GLY A 9 -6.69 -10.81 -1.11
C GLY A 9 -5.95 -9.71 -0.37
N CYS A 10 -4.87 -10.08 0.29
CA CYS A 10 -3.98 -9.12 0.94
C CYS A 10 -2.53 -9.54 0.74
N TYR A 11 -1.63 -8.58 0.74
CA TYR A 11 -0.20 -8.83 0.78
C TYR A 11 0.42 -8.08 1.96
N ILE A 12 1.05 -8.83 2.86
CA ILE A 12 1.77 -8.27 4.00
C ILE A 12 3.25 -8.58 3.78
N PRO A 13 4.13 -7.56 3.69
CA PRO A 13 5.56 -7.76 3.56
C PRO A 13 6.17 -8.57 4.69
N GLU A 14 7.27 -9.26 4.41
CA GLU A 14 7.91 -10.17 5.35
C GLU A 14 8.94 -9.50 6.28
N ASN A 15 9.53 -8.35 5.86
CA ASN A 15 10.57 -7.68 6.63
C ASN A 15 9.98 -7.07 7.90
N VAL A 16 10.31 -7.64 9.03
CA VAL A 16 9.88 -7.16 10.34
C VAL A 16 10.87 -6.12 10.85
N THR A 17 10.34 -4.97 11.27
CA THR A 17 11.07 -3.92 12.00
C THR A 17 10.41 -3.71 13.34
N SER A 18 11.10 -4.03 14.41
CA SER A 18 10.64 -3.84 15.78
C SER A 18 10.82 -2.39 16.22
N ASN A 19 10.16 -2.01 17.31
CA ASN A 19 10.39 -0.69 17.90
C ASN A 19 11.85 -0.51 18.36
N ARG A 20 12.56 -1.59 18.74
CA ARG A 20 13.96 -1.53 19.16
C ARG A 20 14.92 -1.14 18.03
N ASP A 21 14.54 -1.39 16.76
CA ASP A 21 15.36 -1.03 15.60
C ASP A 21 15.48 0.49 15.45
N PHE A 22 14.59 1.27 16.09
CA PHE A 22 14.63 2.73 16.12
C PHE A 22 15.46 3.31 17.27
N LEU A 23 16.11 2.50 18.13
CA LEU A 23 16.94 2.99 19.23
C LEU A 23 18.13 3.85 18.78
N LYS A 24 18.59 3.66 17.55
CA LYS A 24 19.70 4.45 16.95
C LYS A 24 19.21 5.46 15.92
N HIS A 25 17.90 5.67 15.83
CA HIS A 25 17.32 6.60 14.88
C HIS A 25 17.47 8.05 15.38
N GLU A 26 17.66 8.98 14.45
CA GLU A 26 17.67 10.42 14.77
C GLU A 26 16.22 10.94 14.68
N PHE A 27 15.72 11.45 15.81
CA PHE A 27 14.39 12.08 15.86
C PHE A 27 14.55 13.58 15.93
N PHE A 28 13.76 14.30 15.10
CA PHE A 28 13.80 15.76 14.99
C PHE A 28 12.45 16.36 15.37
N GLN A 29 12.49 17.54 15.95
CA GLN A 29 11.34 18.39 16.22
C GLN A 29 10.87 19.07 14.91
N ALA A 30 9.72 19.75 14.97
CA ALA A 30 9.15 20.41 13.80
C ALA A 30 10.03 21.56 13.25
N ASP A 31 10.90 22.13 14.10
CA ASP A 31 11.86 23.18 13.73
C ASP A 31 13.19 22.62 13.17
N GLY A 32 13.31 21.29 13.06
CA GLY A 32 14.51 20.58 12.60
C GLY A 32 15.58 20.38 13.68
N SER A 33 15.37 20.82 14.93
CA SER A 33 16.26 20.52 16.04
C SER A 33 16.11 19.06 16.50
N PRO A 34 17.19 18.38 16.93
CA PRO A 34 17.07 17.01 17.45
C PRO A 34 16.27 17.00 18.76
N PHE A 35 15.57 15.88 19.00
CA PHE A 35 14.97 15.64 20.30
C PHE A 35 16.06 15.47 21.36
N THR A 36 15.84 16.07 22.53
CA THR A 36 16.73 15.93 23.70
C THR A 36 16.34 14.74 24.59
N THR A 37 15.19 14.13 24.32
CA THR A 37 14.69 12.95 25.03
C THR A 37 15.41 11.71 24.52
N GLU A 38 15.77 10.81 25.43
CA GLU A 38 16.37 9.53 25.07
C GLU A 38 15.45 8.70 24.18
N ASN A 39 16.03 8.00 23.21
CA ASN A 39 15.25 7.24 22.21
C ASN A 39 14.39 6.14 22.83
N GLU A 40 14.83 5.52 23.93
CA GLU A 40 14.03 4.57 24.69
C GLU A 40 12.68 5.16 25.11
N ALA A 41 12.71 6.35 25.70
CA ALA A 41 11.49 7.03 26.15
C ALA A 41 10.58 7.45 24.98
N ILE A 42 11.17 7.85 23.85
CA ILE A 42 10.42 8.17 22.63
C ILE A 42 9.69 6.93 22.09
N ILE A 43 10.39 5.80 22.02
CA ILE A 43 9.87 4.52 21.52
C ILE A 43 8.76 3.98 22.43
N GLU A 44 8.96 4.02 23.74
CA GLU A 44 7.95 3.61 24.71
C GLU A 44 6.68 4.48 24.58
N LYS A 45 6.85 5.79 24.38
CA LYS A 45 5.73 6.70 24.18
C LYS A 45 4.98 6.39 22.88
N PHE A 46 5.69 6.12 21.77
CA PHE A 46 5.05 5.71 20.53
C PHE A 46 4.25 4.42 20.69
N GLN A 47 4.82 3.42 21.37
CA GLN A 47 4.11 2.17 21.64
C GLN A 47 2.87 2.40 22.51
N SER A 48 2.96 3.22 23.55
CA SER A 48 1.83 3.49 24.45
C SER A 48 0.68 4.21 23.74
N ILE A 49 0.98 5.07 22.75
CA ILE A 49 -0.02 5.82 21.99
C ILE A 49 -0.62 4.96 20.85
N THR A 50 0.20 4.22 20.15
CA THR A 50 -0.19 3.53 18.90
C THR A 50 -0.55 2.07 19.10
N GLY A 51 -0.07 1.43 20.16
CA GLY A 51 -0.16 -0.02 20.37
C GLY A 51 0.73 -0.83 19.42
N ILE A 52 1.54 -0.18 18.56
CA ILE A 52 2.35 -0.84 17.56
C ILE A 52 3.65 -1.34 18.17
N LEU A 53 3.88 -2.65 18.09
CA LEU A 53 5.11 -3.31 18.57
C LEU A 53 6.13 -3.48 17.45
N GLU A 54 5.65 -3.78 16.25
CA GLU A 54 6.46 -4.04 15.06
C GLU A 54 5.76 -3.57 13.79
N ARG A 55 6.53 -3.37 12.73
CA ARG A 55 6.05 -2.98 11.40
C ARG A 55 6.56 -3.95 10.35
N LYS A 56 5.80 -4.09 9.27
CA LYS A 56 6.18 -4.88 8.10
C LYS A 56 6.56 -3.94 6.96
N TYR A 57 7.80 -4.02 6.52
CA TYR A 57 8.30 -3.19 5.43
C TYR A 57 8.46 -3.99 4.14
N ALA A 58 8.13 -3.35 3.02
CA ALA A 58 8.38 -3.89 1.69
C ALA A 58 9.89 -4.06 1.44
N LYS A 59 10.25 -4.94 0.51
CA LYS A 59 11.62 -5.00 -0.01
C LYS A 59 11.94 -3.73 -0.78
N ASN A 60 13.20 -3.33 -0.82
CA ASN A 60 13.63 -2.05 -1.43
C ASN A 60 13.26 -1.89 -2.91
N HIS A 61 13.06 -3.00 -3.62
CA HIS A 61 12.69 -3.00 -5.04
C HIS A 61 11.17 -3.11 -5.27
N HIS A 62 10.36 -3.21 -4.22
CA HIS A 62 8.91 -3.22 -4.33
C HIS A 62 8.33 -1.82 -4.14
N ASN A 63 7.46 -1.43 -5.05
CA ASN A 63 6.65 -0.22 -4.98
C ASN A 63 5.20 -0.53 -4.55
N ALA A 64 4.39 0.49 -4.38
CA ALA A 64 2.99 0.33 -4.02
C ALA A 64 2.21 -0.47 -5.08
N SER A 65 2.51 -0.28 -6.37
CA SER A 65 1.91 -1.04 -7.47
C SER A 65 2.24 -2.53 -7.41
N ASP A 66 3.47 -2.91 -7.00
CA ASP A 66 3.85 -4.32 -6.83
C ASP A 66 3.06 -4.97 -5.69
N LEU A 67 2.94 -4.29 -4.55
CA LEU A 67 2.17 -4.79 -3.42
C LEU A 67 0.68 -4.93 -3.76
N ALA A 68 0.14 -3.98 -4.53
CA ALA A 68 -1.23 -4.03 -5.03
C ALA A 68 -1.43 -5.22 -5.97
N THR A 69 -0.47 -5.51 -6.85
CA THR A 69 -0.52 -6.68 -7.75
C THR A 69 -0.53 -7.98 -6.96
N PHE A 70 0.36 -8.15 -5.98
CA PHE A 70 0.39 -9.38 -5.14
C PHE A 70 -0.91 -9.59 -4.36
N ALA A 71 -1.56 -8.51 -3.93
CA ALA A 71 -2.86 -8.59 -3.28
C ALA A 71 -3.97 -8.93 -4.28
N ALA A 72 -3.92 -8.35 -5.49
CA ALA A 72 -4.89 -8.61 -6.56
C ALA A 72 -4.82 -10.05 -7.07
N GLU A 73 -3.61 -10.61 -7.26
CA GLU A 73 -3.44 -12.03 -7.62
C GLU A 73 -4.17 -12.94 -6.63
N ARG A 74 -3.97 -12.73 -5.33
CA ARG A 74 -4.63 -13.51 -4.27
C ARG A 74 -6.15 -13.34 -4.27
N ALA A 75 -6.65 -12.13 -4.56
CA ALA A 75 -8.09 -11.88 -4.63
C ALA A 75 -8.72 -12.57 -5.85
N ILE A 76 -8.03 -12.59 -6.99
CA ILE A 76 -8.44 -13.28 -8.22
C ILE A 76 -8.47 -14.79 -7.99
N ASP A 77 -7.43 -15.34 -7.35
CA ASP A 77 -7.34 -16.76 -6.99
C ASP A 77 -8.47 -17.15 -6.04
N ASP A 78 -8.73 -16.37 -4.99
CA ASP A 78 -9.80 -16.61 -4.02
C ASP A 78 -11.19 -16.54 -4.66
N ALA A 79 -11.37 -15.62 -5.61
CA ALA A 79 -12.59 -15.50 -6.40
C ALA A 79 -12.76 -16.64 -7.42
N ASN A 80 -11.68 -17.34 -7.77
CA ASN A 80 -11.62 -18.36 -8.82
C ASN A 80 -12.20 -17.84 -10.17
N ILE A 81 -11.74 -16.64 -10.58
CA ILE A 81 -12.16 -16.00 -11.82
C ILE A 81 -10.99 -15.89 -12.81
N ASP A 82 -11.31 -15.82 -14.10
CA ASP A 82 -10.34 -15.48 -15.14
C ASP A 82 -10.08 -13.95 -15.10
N PRO A 83 -8.82 -13.50 -14.91
CA PRO A 83 -8.49 -12.07 -14.93
C PRO A 83 -8.96 -11.34 -16.19
N GLU A 84 -9.04 -12.01 -17.33
CA GLU A 84 -9.53 -11.44 -18.59
C GLU A 84 -11.03 -11.07 -18.55
N GLN A 85 -11.77 -11.53 -17.55
CA GLN A 85 -13.19 -11.19 -17.34
C GLN A 85 -13.40 -9.94 -16.49
N LEU A 86 -12.32 -9.33 -15.99
CA LEU A 86 -12.43 -8.10 -15.22
C LEU A 86 -12.82 -6.92 -16.10
N ASP A 87 -13.83 -6.17 -15.67
CA ASP A 87 -14.26 -4.92 -16.31
C ASP A 87 -13.47 -3.72 -15.78
N TYR A 88 -13.11 -3.74 -14.50
CA TYR A 88 -12.45 -2.62 -13.85
C TYR A 88 -11.34 -3.08 -12.91
N ILE A 89 -10.25 -2.29 -12.88
CA ILE A 89 -9.22 -2.32 -11.85
C ILE A 89 -9.14 -0.92 -11.25
N ILE A 90 -9.43 -0.80 -9.95
CA ILE A 90 -9.43 0.46 -9.24
C ILE A 90 -8.42 0.38 -8.10
N VAL A 91 -7.44 1.29 -8.09
CA VAL A 91 -6.44 1.36 -7.02
C VAL A 91 -6.61 2.64 -6.22
N GLY A 92 -6.94 2.49 -4.94
CA GLY A 92 -6.96 3.62 -3.99
C GLY A 92 -5.58 3.83 -3.39
N HIS A 93 -5.00 5.03 -3.55
CA HIS A 93 -3.70 5.38 -2.98
C HIS A 93 -3.56 6.89 -2.72
N ASN A 94 -2.50 7.28 -2.02
CA ASN A 94 -2.24 8.69 -1.68
C ASN A 94 -1.17 9.32 -2.57
N PHE A 95 -0.11 8.59 -2.92
CA PHE A 95 1.13 9.18 -3.45
C PHE A 95 1.66 8.55 -4.73
N GLY A 96 1.04 7.49 -5.24
CA GLY A 96 1.63 6.72 -6.32
C GLY A 96 2.77 5.81 -5.84
N ASP A 97 3.64 5.41 -6.75
CA ASP A 97 4.86 4.70 -6.41
C ASP A 97 5.95 5.67 -5.92
N VAL A 98 6.66 5.28 -4.88
CA VAL A 98 7.83 5.99 -4.39
C VAL A 98 8.97 4.98 -4.27
N ALA A 99 9.96 5.09 -5.14
CA ALA A 99 11.10 4.17 -5.13
C ALA A 99 11.91 4.33 -3.83
N HIS A 100 12.47 3.21 -3.34
CA HIS A 100 13.29 3.21 -2.13
C HIS A 100 14.44 4.21 -2.23
N GLY A 101 14.64 5.02 -1.20
CA GLY A 101 15.66 6.07 -1.16
C GLY A 101 15.32 7.33 -1.95
N HIS A 102 14.13 7.42 -2.54
CA HIS A 102 13.63 8.61 -3.22
C HIS A 102 12.47 9.23 -2.44
N ASN A 103 12.22 10.50 -2.68
CA ASN A 103 11.07 11.25 -2.15
C ASN A 103 10.12 11.74 -3.24
N GLN A 104 10.37 11.35 -4.49
CA GLN A 104 9.56 11.73 -5.64
C GLN A 104 8.48 10.70 -5.87
N SER A 105 7.26 11.18 -6.00
CA SER A 105 6.09 10.40 -6.35
C SER A 105 6.05 10.13 -7.86
N ASP A 106 5.71 8.90 -8.23
CA ASP A 106 5.51 8.47 -9.61
C ASP A 106 4.07 7.92 -9.77
N MET A 107 3.22 8.71 -10.43
CA MET A 107 1.79 8.43 -10.61
C MET A 107 1.42 8.12 -12.06
N LEU A 108 2.35 8.18 -13.01
CA LEU A 108 2.09 7.96 -14.43
C LEU A 108 3.02 6.90 -15.02
N PRO A 109 2.48 5.85 -15.67
CA PRO A 109 1.04 5.53 -15.80
C PRO A 109 0.39 5.27 -14.43
N ALA A 110 -0.96 5.37 -14.37
CA ALA A 110 -1.74 5.08 -13.17
C ALA A 110 -1.35 3.75 -12.52
N LEU A 111 -1.38 3.65 -11.20
CA LEU A 111 -1.01 2.41 -10.49
C LEU A 111 -1.91 1.25 -10.92
N ALA A 112 -3.20 1.50 -11.11
CA ALA A 112 -4.13 0.49 -11.64
C ALA A 112 -3.72 -0.03 -13.03
N ALA A 113 -3.17 0.84 -13.90
CA ALA A 113 -2.65 0.41 -15.20
C ALA A 113 -1.38 -0.44 -15.06
N ARG A 114 -0.51 -0.14 -14.07
CA ARG A 114 0.65 -0.98 -13.74
C ARG A 114 0.22 -2.35 -13.23
N VAL A 115 -0.77 -2.40 -12.33
CA VAL A 115 -1.37 -3.64 -11.81
C VAL A 115 -1.96 -4.46 -12.96
N LYS A 116 -2.76 -3.84 -13.84
CA LYS A 116 -3.30 -4.50 -15.04
C LYS A 116 -2.20 -5.14 -15.89
N HIS A 117 -1.12 -4.39 -16.13
CA HIS A 117 0.01 -4.87 -16.91
C HIS A 117 0.74 -6.04 -16.23
N GLN A 118 0.99 -5.94 -14.93
CA GLN A 118 1.67 -6.97 -14.14
C GLN A 118 0.84 -8.26 -14.03
N LEU A 119 -0.50 -8.14 -13.96
CA LEU A 119 -1.43 -9.28 -14.02
C LEU A 119 -1.51 -9.92 -15.42
N GLY A 120 -0.89 -9.31 -16.44
CA GLY A 120 -0.89 -9.82 -17.81
C GLY A 120 -2.22 -9.67 -18.55
N ILE A 121 -3.16 -8.87 -18.04
CA ILE A 121 -4.50 -8.70 -18.63
C ILE A 121 -4.42 -7.97 -19.96
N GLN A 122 -4.83 -8.65 -21.03
CA GLN A 122 -4.84 -8.13 -22.39
C GLN A 122 -6.19 -7.54 -22.82
N ASN A 123 -7.26 -7.81 -22.06
CA ASN A 123 -8.61 -7.31 -22.36
C ASN A 123 -8.61 -5.77 -22.47
N PRO A 124 -8.86 -5.20 -23.68
CA PRO A 124 -8.88 -3.75 -23.86
C PRO A 124 -10.09 -3.09 -23.20
N SER A 125 -11.13 -3.85 -22.89
CA SER A 125 -12.33 -3.36 -22.21
C SER A 125 -12.17 -3.26 -20.70
N CYS A 126 -11.15 -3.89 -20.12
CA CYS A 126 -10.82 -3.74 -18.69
C CYS A 126 -10.26 -2.34 -18.44
N VAL A 127 -11.04 -1.49 -17.79
CA VAL A 127 -10.65 -0.10 -17.48
C VAL A 127 -9.84 -0.06 -16.18
N ALA A 128 -8.68 0.58 -16.22
CA ALA A 128 -7.80 0.72 -15.07
C ALA A 128 -7.64 2.20 -14.69
N TYR A 129 -8.01 2.58 -13.47
CA TYR A 129 -7.86 3.96 -12.99
C TYR A 129 -7.62 4.02 -11.48
N ASP A 130 -7.01 5.12 -11.05
CA ASP A 130 -6.67 5.37 -9.65
C ASP A 130 -7.70 6.28 -8.98
N LEU A 131 -7.89 6.04 -7.68
CA LEU A 131 -8.56 6.97 -6.76
C LEU A 131 -7.51 7.56 -5.82
N ILE A 132 -7.07 8.77 -6.13
CA ILE A 132 -6.10 9.50 -5.30
C ILE A 132 -6.87 10.19 -4.18
N PHE A 133 -6.90 9.54 -3.02
CA PHE A 133 -7.64 10.02 -1.87
C PHE A 133 -7.01 9.46 -0.58
N GLY A 134 -7.18 10.16 0.54
CA GLY A 134 -6.67 9.71 1.83
C GLY A 134 -7.25 8.37 2.32
N CYS A 135 -7.33 8.18 3.62
CA CYS A 135 -7.78 6.92 4.25
C CYS A 135 -9.10 6.33 3.70
N PRO A 136 -10.10 7.12 3.23
CA PRO A 136 -11.31 6.57 2.62
C PRO A 136 -11.15 6.06 1.19
N GLY A 137 -9.98 6.18 0.56
CA GLY A 137 -9.76 5.78 -0.85
C GLY A 137 -10.19 4.35 -1.15
N TRP A 138 -9.90 3.41 -0.26
CA TRP A 138 -10.33 2.03 -0.39
C TRP A 138 -11.87 1.88 -0.36
N VAL A 139 -12.54 2.58 0.57
CA VAL A 139 -14.02 2.55 0.63
C VAL A 139 -14.62 3.17 -0.61
N LEU A 140 -14.06 4.30 -1.09
CA LEU A 140 -14.50 4.96 -2.32
C LEU A 140 -14.36 4.03 -3.53
N SER A 141 -13.30 3.24 -3.62
CA SER A 141 -13.14 2.28 -4.71
C SER A 141 -14.24 1.22 -4.73
N LEU A 142 -14.76 0.82 -3.57
CA LEU A 142 -15.86 -0.14 -3.47
C LEU A 142 -17.22 0.44 -3.83
N ILE A 143 -17.49 1.72 -3.50
CA ILE A 143 -18.80 2.32 -3.74
C ILE A 143 -18.98 2.86 -5.17
N HIS A 144 -17.90 2.99 -5.93
CA HIS A 144 -17.93 3.44 -7.32
C HIS A 144 -18.13 2.30 -8.34
N ILE A 145 -18.34 1.09 -7.85
CA ILE A 145 -18.72 -0.06 -8.68
C ILE A 145 -20.29 -0.08 -8.78
#